data_90da1c6b883b8f955476bca69c4bd620
#
_entry.id   90da1c6b883b8f955476bca69c4bd620
#
_cell.length_a   1.000
_cell.length_b   1.000
_cell.length_c   1.000
_cell.angle_alpha   90.00
_cell.angle_beta   90.00
_cell.angle_gamma   90.00
#
_symmetry.space_group_name_H-M   'P 1'
#
loop_
_entity.id
_entity.type
_entity.pdbx_description
1 polymer ?
#
loop_
_entity_poly.entity_id
_entity_poly.type
_entity_poly.pdbx_seq_one_letter_code
_entity_poly.pdbx_strand_id
1 'polypeptide(L)'
;MSILTNEDLKLRKEEAHKRELRQNVKSHCTKIRDGIRKNGSTSGNRAIWELFQNAGDLAKDGSSAEIRIILNEDTFIFAHKGKSFTYDSLCSLVKQVSSQEKEDDDTVGQYGTGFLTTHKFGRKIVINGSMLISENPMVYVDIDDFLINRENFDNIPLFIEDMTAQIMRVHESVSYTHLRAHETVLDL
;
A
#
# COMPACT_ATOMS: atom_id res chain seq x y z
N MET A 1 -4.49 23.01 -41.11
CA MET A 1 -3.73 22.75 -39.88
C MET A 1 -4.68 23.10 -38.73
N SER A 2 -5.21 22.09 -38.03
CA SER A 2 -6.13 22.35 -36.88
C SER A 2 -5.29 22.83 -35.71
N ILE A 3 -5.59 24.01 -35.18
CA ILE A 3 -4.94 24.56 -33.99
C ILE A 3 -5.49 23.78 -32.80
N LEU A 4 -4.61 23.09 -32.07
CA LEU A 4 -4.96 22.39 -30.83
C LEU A 4 -5.46 23.42 -29.80
N THR A 5 -6.61 23.18 -29.22
CA THR A 5 -7.16 23.99 -28.14
C THR A 5 -6.45 23.68 -26.83
N ASN A 6 -6.52 24.58 -25.84
CA ASN A 6 -6.01 24.31 -24.48
C ASN A 6 -6.67 23.08 -23.85
N GLU A 7 -7.91 22.81 -24.19
CA GLU A 7 -8.68 21.64 -23.74
C GLU A 7 -8.14 20.35 -24.34
N ASP A 8 -7.80 20.35 -25.64
CA ASP A 8 -7.15 19.22 -26.30
C ASP A 8 -5.77 18.91 -25.70
N LEU A 9 -5.01 19.94 -25.33
CA LEU A 9 -3.70 19.78 -24.68
C LEU A 9 -3.84 19.19 -23.27
N LYS A 10 -4.86 19.61 -22.51
CA LYS A 10 -5.16 19.08 -21.18
C LYS A 10 -5.54 17.60 -21.26
N LEU A 11 -6.44 17.27 -22.17
CA LEU A 11 -6.87 15.88 -22.40
C LEU A 11 -5.71 14.97 -22.78
N ARG A 12 -4.83 15.41 -23.67
CA ARG A 12 -3.64 14.65 -24.07
C ARG A 12 -2.65 14.44 -22.92
N LYS A 13 -2.47 15.44 -22.05
CA LYS A 13 -1.63 15.29 -20.83
C LYS A 13 -2.22 14.26 -19.88
N GLU A 14 -3.53 14.31 -19.65
CA GLU A 14 -4.23 13.33 -18.80
C GLU A 14 -4.12 11.91 -19.37
N GLU A 15 -4.28 11.75 -20.68
CA GLU A 15 -4.12 10.45 -21.33
C GLU A 15 -2.68 9.94 -21.26
N ALA A 16 -1.69 10.81 -21.45
CA ALA A 16 -0.29 10.45 -21.32
C ALA A 16 0.05 10.00 -19.89
N HIS A 17 -0.43 10.74 -18.88
CA HIS A 17 -0.25 10.38 -17.48
C HIS A 17 -0.93 9.04 -17.14
N LYS A 18 -2.15 8.81 -17.64
CA LYS A 18 -2.83 7.51 -17.47
C LYS A 18 -2.06 6.35 -18.11
N ARG A 19 -1.43 6.57 -19.28
CA ARG A 19 -0.61 5.54 -19.94
C ARG A 19 0.65 5.23 -19.13
N GLU A 20 1.33 6.25 -18.62
CA GLU A 20 2.52 6.11 -17.80
C GLU A 20 2.18 5.36 -16.51
N LEU A 21 1.11 5.75 -15.82
CA LEU A 21 0.62 5.07 -14.62
C LEU A 21 0.33 3.58 -14.92
N ARG A 22 -0.36 3.27 -16.02
CA ARG A 22 -0.63 1.90 -16.44
C ARG A 22 0.63 1.08 -16.71
N GLN A 23 1.66 1.67 -17.32
CA GLN A 23 2.93 0.98 -17.57
C GLN A 23 3.66 0.66 -16.27
N ASN A 24 3.71 1.61 -15.34
CA ASN A 24 4.30 1.42 -14.03
C ASN A 24 3.56 0.35 -13.23
N VAL A 25 2.22 0.41 -13.20
CA VAL A 25 1.37 -0.60 -12.55
C VAL A 25 1.59 -1.98 -13.16
N LYS A 26 1.69 -2.10 -14.49
CA LYS A 26 1.97 -3.38 -15.17
C LYS A 26 3.27 -4.02 -14.69
N SER A 27 4.32 -3.22 -14.50
CA SER A 27 5.61 -3.71 -13.99
C SER A 27 5.44 -4.29 -12.58
N HIS A 28 4.74 -3.57 -11.69
CA HIS A 28 4.46 -4.05 -10.33
C HIS A 28 3.60 -5.32 -10.35
N CYS A 29 2.53 -5.36 -11.14
CA CYS A 29 1.68 -6.55 -11.28
C CYS A 29 2.48 -7.78 -11.71
N THR A 30 3.40 -7.61 -12.67
CA THR A 30 4.24 -8.72 -13.14
C THR A 30 5.16 -9.22 -12.02
N LYS A 31 5.84 -8.30 -11.30
CA LYS A 31 6.71 -8.66 -10.17
C LYS A 31 5.93 -9.36 -9.05
N ILE A 32 4.76 -8.86 -8.70
CA ILE A 32 3.90 -9.45 -7.66
C ILE A 32 3.44 -10.85 -8.08
N ARG A 33 2.96 -11.02 -9.31
CA ARG A 33 2.55 -12.32 -9.85
C ARG A 33 3.68 -13.34 -9.75
N ASP A 34 4.86 -12.96 -10.23
CA ASP A 34 6.01 -13.84 -10.25
C ASP A 34 6.49 -14.15 -8.82
N GLY A 35 6.42 -13.18 -7.92
CA GLY A 35 6.69 -13.36 -6.49
C GLY A 35 5.70 -14.31 -5.81
N ILE A 36 4.40 -14.15 -6.07
CA ILE A 36 3.36 -15.04 -5.53
C ILE A 36 3.56 -16.48 -6.03
N ARG A 37 3.85 -16.67 -7.31
CA ARG A 37 4.11 -17.99 -7.90
C ARG A 37 5.36 -18.63 -7.28
N LYS A 38 6.46 -17.88 -7.16
CA LYS A 38 7.71 -18.34 -6.56
C LYS A 38 7.53 -18.71 -5.09
N ASN A 39 6.76 -17.94 -4.34
CA ASN A 39 6.49 -18.16 -2.91
C ASN A 39 5.46 -19.30 -2.67
N GLY A 40 4.86 -19.86 -3.71
CA GLY A 40 3.94 -20.99 -3.59
C GLY A 40 4.54 -22.20 -2.85
N SER A 41 5.84 -22.44 -2.97
CA SER A 41 6.60 -23.50 -2.29
C SER A 41 7.19 -23.07 -0.92
N THR A 42 7.09 -21.79 -0.55
CA THR A 42 7.66 -21.26 0.69
C THR A 42 6.83 -21.70 1.90
N SER A 43 7.50 -22.00 3.03
CA SER A 43 6.83 -22.36 4.30
C SER A 43 5.96 -21.21 4.82
N GLY A 44 4.77 -21.54 5.35
CA GLY A 44 3.90 -20.58 6.04
C GLY A 44 4.56 -19.90 7.23
N ASN A 45 5.52 -20.57 7.87
CA ASN A 45 6.30 -20.00 8.98
C ASN A 45 7.06 -18.73 8.55
N ARG A 46 7.54 -18.68 7.31
CA ARG A 46 8.24 -17.49 6.80
C ARG A 46 7.30 -16.29 6.74
N ALA A 47 6.07 -16.48 6.32
CA ALA A 47 5.07 -15.40 6.27
C ALA A 47 4.82 -14.78 7.65
N ILE A 48 4.74 -15.63 8.69
CA ILE A 48 4.59 -15.18 10.08
C ILE A 48 5.84 -14.41 10.53
N TRP A 49 7.03 -14.92 10.24
CA TRP A 49 8.30 -14.24 10.59
C TRP A 49 8.41 -12.85 9.96
N GLU A 50 8.04 -12.70 8.69
CA GLU A 50 8.04 -11.41 8.00
C GLU A 50 7.05 -10.41 8.66
N LEU A 51 5.89 -10.88 9.13
CA LEU A 51 4.96 -10.04 9.89
C LEU A 51 5.56 -9.60 11.23
N PHE A 52 6.26 -10.49 11.95
CA PHE A 52 6.94 -10.14 13.19
C PHE A 52 8.08 -9.14 12.98
N GLN A 53 8.87 -9.31 11.92
CA GLN A 53 9.92 -8.36 11.57
C GLN A 53 9.34 -6.99 11.27
N ASN A 54 8.30 -6.92 10.42
CA ASN A 54 7.64 -5.65 10.11
C ASN A 54 7.06 -4.98 11.37
N ALA A 55 6.48 -5.74 12.30
CA ALA A 55 5.99 -5.20 13.56
C ALA A 55 7.13 -4.66 14.44
N GLY A 56 8.29 -5.34 14.45
CA GLY A 56 9.49 -4.87 15.15
C GLY A 56 10.03 -3.56 14.56
N ASP A 57 10.16 -3.50 13.24
CA ASP A 57 10.66 -2.32 12.52
C ASP A 57 9.74 -1.09 12.69
N LEU A 58 8.44 -1.33 12.86
CA LEU A 58 7.43 -0.29 13.08
C LEU A 58 7.17 0.01 14.56
N ALA A 59 7.81 -0.69 15.50
CA ALA A 59 7.70 -0.36 16.91
C ALA A 59 8.23 1.05 17.18
N LYS A 60 7.64 1.73 18.19
CA LYS A 60 8.15 3.04 18.60
C LYS A 60 9.54 2.88 19.21
N ASP A 61 10.41 3.85 18.96
CA ASP A 61 11.79 3.83 19.42
C ASP A 61 11.90 3.50 20.91
N GLY A 62 12.71 2.48 21.24
CA GLY A 62 12.91 1.99 22.60
C GLY A 62 11.76 1.18 23.20
N SER A 63 10.71 0.85 22.43
CA SER A 63 9.60 0.01 22.88
C SER A 63 9.67 -1.38 22.25
N SER A 64 9.13 -2.38 22.96
CA SER A 64 8.88 -3.70 22.38
C SER A 64 7.61 -3.66 21.50
N ALA A 65 7.59 -4.44 20.41
CA ALA A 65 6.43 -4.60 19.60
C ALA A 65 5.32 -5.35 20.38
N GLU A 66 4.15 -4.73 20.55
CA GLU A 66 2.97 -5.41 21.10
C GLU A 66 2.20 -6.02 19.92
N ILE A 67 2.11 -7.35 19.89
CA ILE A 67 1.52 -8.10 18.80
C ILE A 67 0.32 -8.91 19.31
N ARG A 68 -0.76 -8.91 18.56
CA ARG A 68 -1.94 -9.73 18.78
C ARG A 68 -2.23 -10.57 17.54
N ILE A 69 -2.35 -11.87 17.73
CA ILE A 69 -2.72 -12.81 16.67
C ILE A 69 -4.06 -13.46 17.04
N ILE A 70 -4.99 -13.48 16.07
CA ILE A 70 -6.25 -14.20 16.19
C ILE A 70 -6.36 -15.11 14.98
N LEU A 71 -6.60 -16.37 15.24
CA LEU A 71 -6.83 -17.38 14.22
C LEU A 71 -8.23 -17.98 14.43
N ASN A 72 -9.09 -17.80 13.45
CA ASN A 72 -10.40 -18.41 13.34
C ASN A 72 -10.41 -19.40 12.16
N GLU A 73 -11.53 -20.07 11.92
CA GLU A 73 -11.64 -21.05 10.83
C GLU A 73 -11.28 -20.45 9.46
N ASP A 74 -11.76 -19.23 9.17
CA ASP A 74 -11.61 -18.58 7.86
C ASP A 74 -10.79 -17.27 7.90
N THR A 75 -10.29 -16.87 9.08
CA THR A 75 -9.69 -15.55 9.25
C THR A 75 -8.42 -15.63 10.07
N PHE A 76 -7.35 -15.05 9.54
CA PHE A 76 -6.10 -14.80 10.25
C PHE A 76 -5.96 -13.28 10.43
N ILE A 77 -5.93 -12.83 11.69
CA ILE A 77 -5.72 -11.43 12.06
C ILE A 77 -4.35 -11.30 12.72
N PHE A 78 -3.54 -10.40 12.18
CA PHE A 78 -2.28 -9.98 12.76
C PHE A 78 -2.36 -8.47 13.03
N ALA A 79 -2.35 -8.09 14.29
CA ALA A 79 -2.38 -6.70 14.71
C ALA A 79 -1.15 -6.38 15.56
N HIS A 80 -0.61 -5.18 15.42
CA HIS A 80 0.50 -4.71 16.25
C HIS A 80 0.33 -3.21 16.54
N LYS A 81 0.92 -2.77 17.65
CA LYS A 81 1.08 -1.35 17.95
C LYS A 81 2.40 -0.86 17.37
N GLY A 82 2.36 0.25 16.66
CA GLY A 82 3.54 0.80 16.01
C GLY A 82 3.31 2.19 15.45
N LYS A 83 4.21 2.59 14.55
CA LYS A 83 4.08 3.84 13.79
C LYS A 83 2.88 3.75 12.85
N SER A 84 2.15 4.86 12.71
CA SER A 84 1.06 4.97 11.72
C SER A 84 1.59 4.85 10.30
N PHE A 85 0.74 4.45 9.38
CA PHE A 85 1.08 4.51 7.96
C PHE A 85 1.38 5.96 7.56
N THR A 86 2.25 6.12 6.57
CA THR A 86 2.35 7.31 5.74
C THR A 86 1.70 7.01 4.40
N TYR A 87 1.42 8.04 3.62
CA TYR A 87 0.95 7.88 2.24
C TYR A 87 1.88 6.96 1.43
N ASP A 88 3.20 7.20 1.51
CA ASP A 88 4.21 6.43 0.77
C ASP A 88 4.30 4.98 1.26
N SER A 89 4.19 4.75 2.57
CA SER A 89 4.20 3.39 3.11
C SER A 89 2.97 2.58 2.68
N LEU A 90 1.78 3.20 2.64
CA LEU A 90 0.57 2.52 2.17
C LEU A 90 0.62 2.25 0.65
N CYS A 91 1.09 3.22 -0.14
CA CYS A 91 1.34 3.02 -1.57
C CYS A 91 2.35 1.90 -1.82
N SER A 92 3.43 1.86 -1.05
CA SER A 92 4.47 0.82 -1.15
C SER A 92 3.92 -0.55 -0.79
N LEU A 93 3.05 -0.63 0.22
CA LEU A 93 2.37 -1.87 0.58
C LEU A 93 1.47 -2.38 -0.56
N VAL A 94 0.72 -1.48 -1.21
CA VAL A 94 -0.10 -1.83 -2.38
C VAL A 94 0.77 -2.28 -3.56
N LYS A 95 1.83 -1.55 -3.87
CA LYS A 95 2.74 -1.86 -4.98
C LYS A 95 3.70 -3.00 -4.66
N GLN A 96 3.82 -3.36 -3.39
CA GLN A 96 4.78 -4.36 -2.86
C GLN A 96 6.22 -4.08 -3.30
N VAL A 97 6.60 -2.83 -3.17
CA VAL A 97 7.97 -2.35 -3.35
C VAL A 97 8.45 -1.78 -2.01
N SER A 98 9.75 -1.73 -1.81
CA SER A 98 10.31 -1.03 -0.65
C SER A 98 9.89 0.45 -0.70
N SER A 99 9.45 0.99 0.43
CA SER A 99 9.11 2.42 0.55
C SER A 99 10.35 3.32 0.56
N GLN A 100 11.53 2.73 0.52
CA GLN A 100 12.79 3.46 0.64
C GLN A 100 13.75 3.05 -0.48
N GLU A 101 14.02 3.98 -1.38
CA GLU A 101 15.35 4.15 -1.93
C GLU A 101 16.18 4.67 -0.75
N LYS A 102 16.73 3.77 0.07
CA LYS A 102 17.49 4.16 1.24
C LYS A 102 18.98 4.05 1.01
N GLU A 103 19.61 5.16 1.28
CA GLU A 103 21.04 5.30 1.57
C GLU A 103 21.47 4.74 2.95
N ASP A 104 20.57 4.12 3.73
CA ASP A 104 20.89 3.56 5.04
C ASP A 104 20.81 2.05 5.06
N ASP A 105 21.97 1.44 5.28
CA ASP A 105 22.27 -0.02 5.26
C ASP A 105 21.63 -0.85 6.39
N ASP A 106 20.89 -0.26 7.33
CA ASP A 106 20.48 -0.93 8.59
C ASP A 106 19.04 -1.45 8.64
N THR A 107 18.27 -1.44 7.54
CA THR A 107 16.90 -1.94 7.56
C THR A 107 16.74 -3.29 6.87
N VAL A 108 16.38 -4.31 7.66
CA VAL A 108 16.24 -5.73 7.27
C VAL A 108 15.10 -5.99 6.26
N GLY A 109 14.25 -5.01 5.95
CA GLY A 109 13.13 -5.12 5.03
C GLY A 109 13.40 -4.69 3.58
N GLN A 110 14.59 -4.90 3.07
CA GLN A 110 15.20 -4.26 1.88
C GLN A 110 14.48 -4.43 0.53
N TYR A 111 13.48 -5.31 0.37
CA TYR A 111 12.97 -5.65 -0.97
C TYR A 111 11.45 -5.64 -1.16
N GLY A 112 10.64 -5.27 -0.17
CA GLY A 112 9.17 -5.28 -0.29
C GLY A 112 8.57 -6.68 -0.56
N THR A 113 9.42 -7.69 -0.70
CA THR A 113 9.02 -9.06 -1.04
C THR A 113 8.54 -9.86 0.17
N GLY A 114 8.87 -9.43 1.38
CA GLY A 114 8.47 -10.09 2.62
C GLY A 114 6.95 -10.17 2.74
N PHE A 115 6.26 -9.06 2.50
CA PHE A 115 4.80 -9.02 2.55
C PHE A 115 4.13 -9.91 1.49
N LEU A 116 4.80 -10.22 0.37
CA LEU A 116 4.28 -11.18 -0.62
C LEU A 116 4.07 -12.58 -0.04
N THR A 117 4.83 -12.94 0.99
CA THR A 117 4.68 -14.25 1.64
C THR A 117 3.35 -14.38 2.38
N THR A 118 2.74 -13.25 2.82
CA THR A 118 1.45 -13.22 3.52
C THR A 118 0.31 -13.69 2.63
N HIS A 119 0.46 -13.61 1.30
CA HIS A 119 -0.50 -14.17 0.35
C HIS A 119 -0.61 -15.70 0.39
N LYS A 120 0.21 -16.35 1.22
CA LYS A 120 0.04 -17.74 1.63
C LYS A 120 -1.24 -17.96 2.45
N PHE A 121 -1.64 -16.99 3.25
CA PHE A 121 -2.85 -17.03 4.07
C PHE A 121 -4.13 -16.71 3.27
N GLY A 122 -4.01 -15.91 2.22
CA GLY A 122 -5.13 -15.52 1.37
C GLY A 122 -4.74 -14.53 0.30
N ARG A 123 -5.62 -14.35 -0.69
CA ARG A 123 -5.42 -13.38 -1.78
C ARG A 123 -6.05 -12.03 -1.48
N LYS A 124 -6.88 -11.95 -0.47
CA LYS A 124 -7.49 -10.72 0.04
C LYS A 124 -6.89 -10.41 1.41
N ILE A 125 -6.35 -9.21 1.54
CA ILE A 125 -5.80 -8.71 2.80
C ILE A 125 -6.53 -7.41 3.10
N VAL A 126 -7.14 -7.34 4.27
CA VAL A 126 -7.79 -6.13 4.75
C VAL A 126 -6.85 -5.42 5.71
N ILE A 127 -6.63 -4.14 5.50
CA ILE A 127 -5.79 -3.28 6.31
C ILE A 127 -6.69 -2.33 7.10
N ASN A 128 -6.50 -2.32 8.42
CA ASN A 128 -7.09 -1.37 9.35
C ASN A 128 -5.97 -0.68 10.13
N GLY A 129 -6.10 0.60 10.38
CA GLY A 129 -5.08 1.35 11.12
C GLY A 129 -5.28 2.85 11.03
N SER A 130 -4.19 3.60 11.18
CA SER A 130 -4.19 5.06 11.02
C SER A 130 -3.09 5.49 10.06
N MET A 131 -3.32 6.58 9.35
CA MET A 131 -2.35 7.20 8.45
C MET A 131 -2.06 8.63 8.88
N LEU A 132 -0.78 8.97 9.01
CA LEU A 132 -0.33 10.33 9.26
C LEU A 132 -0.41 11.14 7.97
N ILE A 133 -1.17 12.24 7.99
CA ILE A 133 -1.39 13.13 6.85
C ILE A 133 -0.50 14.38 6.95
N SER A 134 -0.33 14.90 8.16
CA SER A 134 0.48 16.10 8.41
C SER A 134 1.22 15.96 9.74
N GLU A 135 2.43 16.48 9.79
CA GLU A 135 3.25 16.51 11.01
C GLU A 135 3.08 17.81 11.81
N ASN A 136 2.70 18.90 11.16
CA ASN A 136 2.52 20.22 11.79
C ASN A 136 1.24 20.91 11.29
N PRO A 137 0.12 20.87 12.05
CA PRO A 137 -0.10 20.02 13.22
C PRO A 137 -0.15 18.52 12.86
N MET A 138 0.05 17.64 13.84
CA MET A 138 -0.13 16.19 13.63
C MET A 138 -1.59 15.89 13.34
N VAL A 139 -1.86 15.41 12.13
CA VAL A 139 -3.19 15.02 11.66
C VAL A 139 -3.15 13.56 11.20
N TYR A 140 -4.06 12.77 11.75
CA TYR A 140 -4.22 11.36 11.40
C TYR A 140 -5.61 11.13 10.80
N VAL A 141 -5.69 10.13 9.91
CA VAL A 141 -6.96 9.60 9.40
C VAL A 141 -6.99 8.11 9.63
N ASP A 142 -8.19 7.60 9.88
CA ASP A 142 -8.40 6.17 10.01
C ASP A 142 -8.37 5.51 8.63
N ILE A 143 -7.77 4.33 8.59
CA ILE A 143 -7.82 3.41 7.45
C ILE A 143 -8.74 2.29 7.87
N ASP A 144 -9.95 2.26 7.30
CA ASP A 144 -10.95 1.25 7.59
C ASP A 144 -11.18 0.38 6.35
N ASP A 145 -11.04 -0.92 6.54
CA ASP A 145 -11.31 -1.96 5.55
C ASP A 145 -10.67 -1.71 4.18
N PHE A 146 -9.41 -1.22 4.20
CA PHE A 146 -8.67 -1.05 2.95
C PHE A 146 -8.27 -2.41 2.39
N LEU A 147 -8.91 -2.79 1.28
CA LEU A 147 -8.72 -4.10 0.66
C LEU A 147 -7.55 -4.10 -0.32
N ILE A 148 -6.56 -4.95 -0.08
CA ILE A 148 -5.56 -5.38 -1.05
C ILE A 148 -6.02 -6.69 -1.67
N ASN A 149 -6.49 -6.63 -2.93
CA ASN A 149 -6.99 -7.79 -3.67
C ASN A 149 -5.95 -8.30 -4.67
N ARG A 150 -5.63 -9.60 -4.59
CA ARG A 150 -4.70 -10.31 -5.47
C ARG A 150 -5.33 -11.55 -6.12
N GLU A 151 -6.66 -11.68 -6.11
CA GLU A 151 -7.34 -12.84 -6.70
C GLU A 151 -7.04 -12.96 -8.19
N ASN A 152 -7.00 -11.84 -8.89
CA ASN A 152 -6.74 -11.78 -10.34
C ASN A 152 -5.26 -11.76 -10.72
N PHE A 153 -4.33 -12.13 -9.81
CA PHE A 153 -2.89 -11.99 -10.04
C PHE A 153 -2.37 -12.73 -11.29
N ASP A 154 -3.02 -13.79 -11.73
CA ASP A 154 -2.69 -14.55 -12.93
C ASP A 154 -3.27 -13.94 -14.22
N ASN A 155 -4.31 -13.11 -14.12
CA ASN A 155 -4.90 -12.36 -15.22
C ASN A 155 -4.35 -10.94 -15.22
N ILE A 156 -3.24 -10.70 -15.90
CA ILE A 156 -2.54 -9.40 -15.87
C ILE A 156 -3.44 -8.20 -16.24
N PRO A 157 -4.29 -8.23 -17.27
CA PRO A 157 -5.21 -7.13 -17.55
C PRO A 157 -6.10 -6.76 -16.36
N LEU A 158 -6.81 -7.73 -15.77
CA LEU A 158 -7.66 -7.51 -14.60
C LEU A 158 -6.84 -7.09 -13.38
N PHE A 159 -5.66 -7.67 -13.19
CA PHE A 159 -4.79 -7.32 -12.07
C PHE A 159 -4.27 -5.88 -12.15
N ILE A 160 -4.02 -5.35 -13.34
CA ILE A 160 -3.67 -3.94 -13.56
C ILE A 160 -4.85 -3.04 -13.18
N GLU A 161 -6.08 -3.42 -13.53
CA GLU A 161 -7.28 -2.67 -13.18
C GLU A 161 -7.49 -2.64 -11.66
N ASP A 162 -7.41 -3.78 -10.99
CA ASP A 162 -7.51 -3.91 -9.54
C ASP A 162 -6.44 -3.07 -8.82
N MET A 163 -5.19 -3.18 -9.27
CA MET A 163 -4.09 -2.43 -8.66
C MET A 163 -4.22 -0.92 -8.88
N THR A 164 -4.63 -0.50 -10.07
CA THR A 164 -4.86 0.92 -10.37
C THR A 164 -5.95 1.49 -9.47
N ALA A 165 -7.06 0.77 -9.30
CA ALA A 165 -8.14 1.18 -8.41
C ALA A 165 -7.68 1.28 -6.94
N GLN A 166 -6.86 0.34 -6.47
CA GLN A 166 -6.31 0.38 -5.10
C GLN A 166 -5.38 1.58 -4.90
N ILE A 167 -4.50 1.88 -5.86
CA ILE A 167 -3.63 3.06 -5.80
C ILE A 167 -4.46 4.35 -5.79
N MET A 168 -5.50 4.44 -6.62
CA MET A 168 -6.39 5.60 -6.64
C MET A 168 -7.10 5.80 -5.30
N ARG A 169 -7.57 4.74 -4.64
CA ARG A 169 -8.16 4.82 -3.29
C ARG A 169 -7.19 5.39 -2.25
N VAL A 170 -5.89 5.07 -2.32
CA VAL A 170 -4.88 5.68 -1.44
C VAL A 170 -4.78 7.18 -1.72
N HIS A 171 -4.77 7.60 -2.98
CA HIS A 171 -4.75 9.02 -3.35
C HIS A 171 -6.00 9.78 -2.86
N GLU A 172 -7.18 9.18 -3.01
CA GLU A 172 -8.44 9.77 -2.57
C GLU A 172 -8.48 9.95 -1.05
N SER A 173 -7.98 9.00 -0.27
CA SER A 173 -7.93 9.10 1.19
C SER A 173 -7.17 10.33 1.67
N VAL A 174 -6.12 10.76 0.96
CA VAL A 174 -5.36 11.98 1.27
C VAL A 174 -6.08 13.24 0.79
N SER A 175 -6.72 13.19 -0.38
CA SER A 175 -7.39 14.36 -0.98
C SER A 175 -8.61 14.81 -0.17
N TYR A 176 -9.40 13.88 0.36
CA TYR A 176 -10.58 14.20 1.20
C TYR A 176 -10.23 14.88 2.51
N THR A 177 -9.08 14.57 3.08
CA THR A 177 -8.63 15.15 4.37
C THR A 177 -8.09 16.56 4.21
N HIS A 178 -7.48 16.90 3.07
CA HIS A 178 -7.09 18.28 2.80
C HIS A 178 -8.28 19.22 2.68
N LEU A 179 -9.40 18.76 2.11
CA LEU A 179 -10.63 19.56 2.01
C LEU A 179 -11.28 19.79 3.38
N ARG A 180 -11.37 18.76 4.24
CA ARG A 180 -11.94 18.91 5.60
C ARG A 180 -11.06 19.76 6.53
N ALA A 181 -9.74 19.67 6.42
CA ALA A 181 -8.83 20.49 7.22
C ALA A 181 -8.95 21.99 6.87
N HIS A 182 -9.30 22.34 5.64
CA HIS A 182 -9.56 23.72 5.23
C HIS A 182 -10.95 24.22 5.65
N GLU A 183 -11.96 23.35 5.70
CA GLU A 183 -13.32 23.75 6.13
C GLU A 183 -13.41 24.02 7.64
N THR A 184 -12.61 23.32 8.47
CA THR A 184 -12.59 23.55 9.93
C THR A 184 -11.86 24.82 10.36
N VAL A 185 -11.11 25.48 9.49
CA VAL A 185 -10.39 26.73 9.79
C VAL A 185 -11.23 27.99 9.48
N LEU A 186 -12.38 27.84 8.79
CA LEU A 186 -13.24 28.97 8.40
C LEU A 186 -14.44 29.21 9.33
N ASP A 187 -14.62 28.41 10.39
CA ASP A 187 -15.73 28.54 11.36
C ASP A 187 -15.28 29.07 12.74
N LEU A 188 -14.30 30.00 12.78
CA LEU A 188 -13.92 30.74 13.99
C LEU A 188 -14.04 32.24 13.76
#